data_c7909983aa9402822d24227b7042ae9b
#
_entry.id   c7909983aa9402822d24227b7042ae9b
#
_cell.length_a   1.000
_cell.length_b   1.000
_cell.length_c   1.000
_cell.angle_alpha   90.00
_cell.angle_beta   90.00
_cell.angle_gamma   90.00
#
_symmetry.space_group_name_H-M   'P 1'
#
loop_
_entity.id
_entity.type
_entity.pdbx_description
1 polymer ?
#
loop_
_entity_poly.entity_id
_entity_poly.type
_entity_poly.pdbx_seq_one_letter_code
_entity_poly.pdbx_strand_id
1 'polypeptide(L)'
;MIKDTFPMIIGEEKVRSERTLLTGVENGKYMTSADSVRFLVLHCSATRCNLDYSVEQLRRDHKARGFYDIGYHFYIRKDGTMTQHRKLLEVGAHARPYNRCSIGICYEGGLDEQSKPCNTCLLYTSDAADD
;
A
#
# COMPACT_ATOMS: atom_id res chain seq x y z
N MET A 1 0.60 12.68 -2.56
CA MET A 1 0.44 11.36 -2.56
C MET A 1 1.11 10.62 -1.49
N ILE A 2 2.32 10.94 -1.18
CA ILE A 2 3.04 10.23 -0.16
C ILE A 2 2.99 10.94 1.18
N LYS A 3 2.27 12.02 1.23
CA LYS A 3 2.26 12.83 2.43
C LYS A 3 1.77 12.11 3.67
N ASP A 4 0.85 11.17 3.47
CA ASP A 4 0.23 10.48 4.59
C ASP A 4 0.76 9.07 4.76
N THR A 5 2.04 8.90 4.55
CA THR A 5 2.70 7.62 4.69
C THR A 5 3.17 7.43 6.12
N PHE A 6 2.82 6.27 6.70
CA PHE A 6 3.19 5.94 8.06
C PHE A 6 3.97 4.63 8.06
N PRO A 7 5.30 4.70 8.18
CA PRO A 7 6.08 3.46 8.22
C PRO A 7 5.83 2.70 9.51
N MET A 8 5.67 1.40 9.39
CA MET A 8 5.44 0.52 10.52
C MET A 8 6.38 -0.67 10.40
N ILE A 9 7.02 -1.01 11.52
CA ILE A 9 7.93 -2.15 11.54
C ILE A 9 7.10 -3.42 11.66
N ILE A 10 7.34 -4.38 10.77
CA ILE A 10 6.62 -5.64 10.81
C ILE A 10 7.48 -6.71 11.49
N GLY A 11 6.81 -7.71 12.03
CA GLY A 11 7.48 -8.79 12.68
C GLY A 11 8.24 -9.67 11.70
N GLU A 12 9.41 -10.07 12.10
CA GLU A 12 10.28 -10.86 11.22
C GLU A 12 9.68 -12.20 10.86
N GLU A 13 8.95 -12.78 11.77
CA GLU A 13 8.42 -14.12 11.54
C GLU A 13 7.36 -14.17 10.46
N LYS A 14 6.54 -13.13 10.40
CA LYS A 14 5.54 -13.04 9.35
C LYS A 14 6.18 -12.97 7.98
N VAL A 15 7.29 -12.28 7.89
CA VAL A 15 7.96 -12.08 6.62
C VAL A 15 8.74 -13.31 6.21
N ARG A 16 9.32 -14.01 7.18
CA ARG A 16 10.13 -15.17 6.88
C ARG A 16 9.36 -16.30 6.22
N SER A 17 8.07 -16.39 6.53
CA SER A 17 7.25 -17.44 5.93
C SER A 17 7.13 -17.29 4.42
N GLU A 18 7.40 -16.10 3.89
CA GLU A 18 7.32 -15.84 2.47
C GLU A 18 8.60 -16.19 1.73
N ARG A 19 9.68 -16.44 2.45
CA ARG A 19 10.97 -16.63 1.83
C ARG A 19 10.98 -17.78 0.84
N THR A 20 10.34 -18.88 1.20
CA THR A 20 10.37 -20.05 0.36
C THR A 20 9.60 -19.87 -0.93
N LEU A 21 8.65 -18.96 -0.95
CA LEU A 21 7.83 -18.77 -2.13
C LEU A 21 8.55 -17.97 -3.21
N LEU A 22 9.56 -17.21 -2.81
CA LEU A 22 10.17 -16.27 -3.74
C LEU A 22 11.68 -16.45 -3.85
N THR A 23 12.18 -17.62 -3.46
CA THR A 23 13.60 -17.90 -3.59
C THR A 23 13.97 -17.93 -5.07
N GLY A 24 15.10 -17.39 -5.38
CA GLY A 24 15.60 -17.40 -6.74
C GLY A 24 15.12 -16.26 -7.59
N VAL A 25 14.25 -15.43 -7.06
CA VAL A 25 13.79 -14.27 -7.82
C VAL A 25 14.72 -13.11 -7.51
N GLU A 26 15.25 -12.54 -8.55
CA GLU A 26 16.20 -11.45 -8.35
C GLU A 26 16.00 -10.39 -9.41
N ASN A 27 16.99 -9.56 -9.54
CA ASN A 27 17.07 -8.39 -10.39
C ASN A 27 16.21 -7.26 -9.85
N GLY A 28 16.04 -6.21 -10.59
CA GLY A 28 15.44 -5.00 -10.09
C GLY A 28 14.00 -5.08 -9.63
N LYS A 29 13.30 -6.14 -9.98
CA LYS A 29 11.86 -6.24 -9.70
C LYS A 29 11.52 -6.80 -8.33
N TYR A 30 12.44 -7.53 -7.73
CA TYR A 30 12.14 -8.24 -6.48
C TYR A 30 13.16 -7.95 -5.42
N MET A 31 12.71 -8.00 -4.17
CA MET A 31 13.60 -7.96 -3.03
C MET A 31 14.30 -9.30 -2.92
N THR A 32 15.49 -9.27 -2.35
CA THR A 32 16.34 -10.47 -2.28
C THR A 32 15.68 -11.60 -1.49
N SER A 33 15.06 -11.25 -0.37
CA SER A 33 14.44 -12.25 0.48
C SER A 33 13.46 -11.56 1.41
N ALA A 34 12.72 -12.36 2.17
CA ALA A 34 11.78 -11.83 3.15
C ALA A 34 12.48 -10.95 4.18
N ASP A 35 13.75 -11.22 4.45
CA ASP A 35 14.50 -10.41 5.40
C ASP A 35 14.73 -8.99 4.92
N SER A 36 14.53 -8.73 3.64
CA SER A 36 14.65 -7.38 3.10
C SER A 36 13.52 -6.47 3.57
N VAL A 37 12.38 -7.03 3.94
CA VAL A 37 11.22 -6.23 4.30
C VAL A 37 11.38 -5.73 5.74
N ARG A 38 11.41 -4.41 5.87
CA ARG A 38 11.59 -3.76 7.17
C ARG A 38 10.36 -2.99 7.60
N PHE A 39 9.50 -2.61 6.65
CA PHE A 39 8.38 -1.72 6.95
C PHE A 39 7.12 -2.18 6.25
N LEU A 40 5.99 -1.94 6.92
CA LEU A 40 4.70 -1.81 6.26
C LEU A 40 4.43 -0.32 6.17
N VAL A 41 4.15 0.15 4.97
CA VAL A 41 3.91 1.58 4.75
C VAL A 41 2.46 1.76 4.36
N LEU A 42 1.73 2.50 5.18
CA LEU A 42 0.31 2.73 4.96
C LEU A 42 0.12 4.06 4.26
N HIS A 43 -0.56 4.01 3.13
CA HIS A 43 -0.88 5.18 2.32
C HIS A 43 -2.38 5.39 2.25
N CYS A 44 -2.79 6.57 1.87
CA CYS A 44 -4.15 6.79 1.44
C CYS A 44 -4.15 7.23 -0.03
N SER A 45 -5.27 7.03 -0.71
CA SER A 45 -5.36 7.44 -2.11
C SER A 45 -5.47 8.96 -2.25
N ALA A 46 -5.73 9.65 -1.15
CA ALA A 46 -5.93 11.09 -1.13
C ALA A 46 -7.09 11.48 -2.03
N THR A 47 -8.20 10.78 -1.88
CA THR A 47 -9.42 11.05 -2.61
C THR A 47 -10.53 11.37 -1.62
N ARG A 48 -11.56 12.08 -2.09
CA ARG A 48 -12.66 12.46 -1.20
C ARG A 48 -13.45 11.25 -0.74
N CYS A 49 -13.88 11.29 0.50
CA CYS A 49 -14.60 10.17 1.09
C CYS A 49 -15.95 9.90 0.45
N ASN A 50 -16.51 10.89 -0.25
CA ASN A 50 -17.80 10.72 -0.92
C ASN A 50 -17.67 10.34 -2.39
N LEU A 51 -16.48 10.03 -2.86
CA LEU A 51 -16.24 9.60 -4.23
C LEU A 51 -15.66 8.20 -4.21
N ASP A 52 -15.93 7.46 -5.28
CA ASP A 52 -15.35 6.14 -5.44
C ASP A 52 -14.06 6.27 -6.23
N TYR A 53 -13.04 5.58 -5.76
CA TYR A 53 -11.77 5.53 -6.46
C TYR A 53 -11.46 4.08 -6.77
N SER A 54 -11.92 3.63 -7.92
CA SER A 54 -11.88 2.21 -8.26
C SER A 54 -10.45 1.72 -8.51
N VAL A 55 -10.29 0.41 -8.45
CA VAL A 55 -9.00 -0.21 -8.78
C VAL A 55 -8.57 0.18 -10.19
N GLU A 56 -9.52 0.21 -11.13
CA GLU A 56 -9.21 0.56 -12.52
C GLU A 56 -8.73 2.00 -12.63
N GLN A 57 -9.33 2.90 -11.86
CA GLN A 57 -8.90 4.29 -11.88
C GLN A 57 -7.52 4.43 -11.29
N LEU A 58 -7.27 3.76 -10.17
CA LEU A 58 -5.96 3.76 -9.55
C LEU A 58 -4.90 3.24 -10.51
N ARG A 59 -5.23 2.14 -11.22
CA ARG A 59 -4.30 1.57 -12.18
C ARG A 59 -3.99 2.54 -13.32
N ARG A 60 -5.02 3.19 -13.85
CA ARG A 60 -4.82 4.16 -14.93
C ARG A 60 -3.93 5.32 -14.47
N ASP A 61 -4.18 5.80 -13.26
CA ASP A 61 -3.39 6.92 -12.75
C ASP A 61 -1.93 6.54 -12.55
N HIS A 62 -1.68 5.34 -12.03
CA HIS A 62 -0.31 4.89 -11.83
C HIS A 62 0.40 4.62 -13.16
N LYS A 63 -0.31 4.05 -14.12
CA LYS A 63 0.29 3.82 -15.44
C LYS A 63 0.58 5.15 -16.13
N ALA A 64 -0.26 6.15 -15.94
CA ALA A 64 -0.01 7.47 -16.49
C ALA A 64 1.25 8.10 -15.89
N ARG A 65 1.63 7.70 -14.68
CA ARG A 65 2.85 8.18 -14.04
C ARG A 65 4.07 7.36 -14.45
N GLY A 66 3.91 6.37 -15.30
CA GLY A 66 5.02 5.56 -15.78
C GLY A 66 5.20 4.23 -15.08
N PHE A 67 4.31 3.86 -14.17
CA PHE A 67 4.39 2.58 -13.48
C PHE A 67 3.84 1.48 -14.40
N TYR A 68 4.40 0.27 -14.29
CA TYR A 68 3.87 -0.83 -15.10
C TYR A 68 2.55 -1.36 -14.55
N ASP A 69 2.25 -1.11 -13.29
CA ASP A 69 0.99 -1.45 -12.67
C ASP A 69 0.85 -0.63 -11.39
N ILE A 70 -0.21 -0.86 -10.63
CA ILE A 70 -0.42 -0.19 -9.35
C ILE A 70 0.82 -0.38 -8.49
N GLY A 71 1.28 0.71 -7.87
CA GLY A 71 2.53 0.71 -7.12
C GLY A 71 2.43 0.12 -5.72
N TYR A 72 1.22 -0.07 -5.21
CA TYR A 72 1.00 -0.65 -3.90
C TYR A 72 0.91 -2.16 -4.01
N HIS A 73 1.27 -2.85 -2.93
CA HIS A 73 1.06 -4.29 -2.88
C HIS A 73 -0.42 -4.59 -2.64
N PHE A 74 -1.07 -3.79 -1.80
CA PHE A 74 -2.48 -4.00 -1.48
C PHE A 74 -3.24 -2.68 -1.55
N TYR A 75 -4.50 -2.77 -1.97
CA TYR A 75 -5.40 -1.62 -2.00
C TYR A 75 -6.68 -2.00 -1.28
N ILE A 76 -7.09 -1.20 -0.29
CA ILE A 76 -8.26 -1.45 0.52
C ILE A 76 -9.32 -0.42 0.17
N ARG A 77 -10.47 -0.89 -0.33
CA ARG A 77 -11.59 -0.03 -0.70
C ARG A 77 -12.36 0.41 0.54
N LYS A 78 -13.21 1.41 0.35
CA LYS A 78 -14.00 1.94 1.46
C LYS A 78 -14.89 0.88 2.12
N ASP A 79 -15.32 -0.10 1.35
CA ASP A 79 -16.16 -1.17 1.89
C ASP A 79 -15.35 -2.27 2.56
N GLY A 80 -14.05 -2.11 2.65
CA GLY A 80 -13.19 -3.10 3.27
C GLY A 80 -12.63 -4.14 2.31
N THR A 81 -13.05 -4.13 1.05
CA THR A 81 -12.54 -5.07 0.07
C THR A 81 -11.05 -4.79 -0.19
N MET A 82 -10.24 -5.83 -0.12
CA MET A 82 -8.81 -5.68 -0.34
C MET A 82 -8.40 -6.45 -1.59
N THR A 83 -7.58 -5.81 -2.42
CA THR A 83 -7.04 -6.45 -3.61
C THR A 83 -5.53 -6.39 -3.57
N GLN A 84 -4.89 -7.40 -4.13
CA GLN A 84 -3.44 -7.49 -4.18
C GLN A 84 -2.96 -7.22 -5.59
N HIS A 85 -1.95 -6.36 -5.73
CA HIS A 85 -1.48 -5.92 -7.05
C HIS A 85 -0.02 -6.20 -7.29
N ARG A 86 0.73 -6.50 -6.26
CA ARG A 86 2.13 -6.93 -6.37
C ARG A 86 2.36 -8.07 -5.42
N LYS A 87 3.24 -8.97 -5.80
CA LYS A 87 3.62 -10.06 -4.91
C LYS A 87 4.37 -9.47 -3.72
N LEU A 88 4.37 -10.18 -2.60
CA LEU A 88 4.90 -9.61 -1.36
C LEU A 88 6.32 -9.10 -1.48
N LEU A 89 7.18 -9.83 -2.14
CA LEU A 89 8.57 -9.40 -2.28
C LEU A 89 8.85 -8.67 -3.59
N GLU A 90 7.82 -8.45 -4.39
CA GLU A 90 7.95 -7.60 -5.57
C GLU A 90 8.16 -6.16 -5.10
N VAL A 91 9.14 -5.49 -5.68
CA VAL A 91 9.42 -4.10 -5.29
C VAL A 91 8.28 -3.22 -5.72
N GLY A 92 7.73 -2.47 -4.79
CA GLY A 92 6.64 -1.56 -5.09
C GLY A 92 7.12 -0.23 -5.66
N ALA A 93 6.16 0.64 -5.95
CA ALA A 93 6.45 2.01 -6.38
C ALA A 93 5.54 2.92 -5.57
N HIS A 94 5.86 3.09 -4.28
CA HIS A 94 4.94 3.77 -3.39
C HIS A 94 5.63 4.68 -2.36
N ALA A 95 6.90 4.46 -2.04
CA ALA A 95 7.55 5.22 -0.96
C ALA A 95 9.06 5.25 -1.18
N ARG A 96 9.51 6.08 -2.11
CA ARG A 96 10.93 6.26 -2.31
C ARG A 96 11.54 6.93 -1.08
N PRO A 97 12.64 6.47 -0.56
CA PRO A 97 13.54 5.43 -1.06
C PRO A 97 13.31 4.06 -0.43
N TYR A 98 12.13 3.80 0.13
CA TYR A 98 11.87 2.60 0.91
C TYR A 98 11.22 1.48 0.10
N ASN A 99 11.09 1.65 -1.22
CA ASN A 99 10.41 0.64 -2.03
C ASN A 99 11.04 -0.74 -1.93
N ARG A 100 12.36 -0.81 -1.77
CA ARG A 100 13.04 -2.10 -1.76
C ARG A 100 13.10 -2.73 -0.37
N CYS A 101 12.49 -2.12 0.62
CA CYS A 101 12.50 -2.67 1.98
C CYS A 101 11.12 -2.54 2.64
N SER A 102 10.06 -2.42 1.85
CA SER A 102 8.74 -2.20 2.42
C SER A 102 7.65 -2.86 1.59
N ILE A 103 6.51 -3.04 2.25
CA ILE A 103 5.27 -3.44 1.60
C ILE A 103 4.33 -2.26 1.71
N GLY A 104 3.76 -1.85 0.59
CA GLY A 104 2.87 -0.70 0.55
C GLY A 104 1.42 -1.12 0.57
N ILE A 105 0.67 -0.54 1.49
CA ILE A 105 -0.77 -0.77 1.62
C ILE A 105 -1.44 0.60 1.49
N CYS A 106 -2.42 0.70 0.62
CA CYS A 106 -3.14 1.95 0.41
C CYS A 106 -4.61 1.74 0.72
N TYR A 107 -5.23 2.68 1.43
CA TYR A 107 -6.67 2.66 1.59
C TYR A 107 -7.31 3.77 0.77
N GLU A 108 -8.54 3.51 0.33
CA GLU A 108 -9.30 4.46 -0.47
C GLU A 108 -9.82 5.56 0.45
N GLY A 109 -9.51 6.80 0.13
CA GLY A 109 -9.98 7.95 0.88
C GLY A 109 -8.85 8.86 1.31
N GLY A 110 -8.98 9.41 2.51
CA GLY A 110 -7.98 10.29 3.08
C GLY A 110 -8.34 11.75 3.01
N LEU A 111 -9.40 12.12 2.30
CA LEU A 111 -9.89 13.50 2.23
C LEU A 111 -11.36 13.53 2.60
N ASP A 112 -11.78 14.60 3.25
CA ASP A 112 -13.21 14.81 3.50
C ASP A 112 -13.90 15.34 2.24
N GLU A 113 -15.18 15.68 2.36
CA GLU A 113 -15.96 16.08 1.20
C GLU A 113 -15.49 17.41 0.61
N GLN A 114 -14.74 18.18 1.38
CA GLN A 114 -14.16 19.44 0.93
C GLN A 114 -12.71 19.31 0.52
N SER A 115 -12.24 18.08 0.33
CA SER A 115 -10.86 17.79 -0.09
C SER A 115 -9.81 18.14 0.96
N LYS A 116 -10.19 18.17 2.21
CA LYS A 116 -9.22 18.39 3.29
C LYS A 116 -8.78 17.06 3.87
N PRO A 117 -7.54 16.96 4.30
CA PRO A 117 -7.04 15.71 4.89
C PRO A 117 -7.92 15.27 6.06
N CYS A 118 -8.26 14.00 6.05
CA CYS A 118 -9.16 13.44 7.05
C CYS A 118 -8.93 11.94 7.11
N ASN A 119 -8.94 11.38 8.31
CA ASN A 119 -8.80 9.96 8.44
C ASN A 119 -10.13 9.29 8.12
N THR A 120 -10.19 8.68 6.93
CA THR A 120 -11.40 8.02 6.46
C THR A 120 -11.21 6.50 6.36
N CYS A 121 -10.12 5.98 6.91
CA CYS A 121 -9.82 4.56 6.86
C CYS A 121 -10.74 3.80 7.79
N LEU A 122 -11.46 2.79 7.25
CA LEU A 122 -12.41 2.03 8.04
C LEU A 122 -11.76 1.29 9.19
N LEU A 123 -10.58 0.72 8.96
CA LEU A 123 -9.89 -0.01 10.01
C LEU A 123 -9.50 0.90 11.15
N TYR A 124 -9.13 2.11 10.83
CA TYR A 124 -8.73 3.08 11.82
C TYR A 124 -9.94 3.70 12.49
N THR A 125 -10.99 3.94 11.71
CA THR A 125 -12.19 4.59 12.22
C THR A 125 -12.87 3.76 13.30
N SER A 126 -12.80 2.44 13.18
CA SER A 126 -13.36 1.57 14.20
C SER A 126 -12.75 1.82 15.57
N ASP A 127 -11.46 2.03 15.61
CA ASP A 127 -10.79 2.31 16.87
C ASP A 127 -11.20 3.65 17.41
N ALA A 128 -11.33 4.63 16.55
CA ALA A 128 -11.73 5.95 16.99
C ALA A 128 -13.14 5.95 17.57
N ALA A 129 -14.00 5.10 17.04
CA ALA A 129 -15.38 5.04 17.54
C ALA A 129 -15.46 4.48 18.95
N ASP A 130 -14.48 3.72 19.35
CA ASP A 130 -14.47 3.13 20.67
C ASP A 130 -14.02 4.10 21.75
N ASP A 131 -13.46 5.18 21.34
CA ASP A 131 -12.99 6.19 22.28
C ASP A 131 -14.11 7.13 22.66
#